data_a7a633aa216a0093296cabc108e09c19
#
_entry.id   a7a633aa216a0093296cabc108e09c19
#
_cell.length_a   1.000
_cell.length_b   1.000
_cell.length_c   1.000
_cell.angle_alpha   90.00
_cell.angle_beta   90.00
_cell.angle_gamma   90.00
#
_symmetry.space_group_name_H-M   'P 1'
#
loop_
_entity.id
_entity.type
_entity.pdbx_description
1 polymer ?
#
loop_
_entity_poly.entity_id
_entity_poly.type
_entity_poly.pdbx_seq_one_letter_code
_entity_poly.pdbx_strand_id
1 'polypeptide(L)'
;CLASPLRDVYKRQVLTIGGKKRSLDDVDERDYDPAEAAKDEQQINKETEAFSLSDNDDADEPEQTVMVAGATADPVKDYLKQIGKVALLNAVEEVDLAKRIEAGLFAGEQLADPDAKIREKDREDYEWIAEDGKVAKNHLLEANLRLVVSLAKRYTGRGMLFLDLIQEGNLGLIRAVEKFDYTKGYKFSTYATWWIKQAITRAMADQARTIRIPVHMVEVINKLARVQRQMLQDLGREPTPEELASELDMTAEKVIEVQKYGREPISLHTPLGEDGDSEFGDLIEDSEAIVPADAVNFTLLQEQLHDVLDTLSEREAGVVSMRFGLTDGQPKTLDEIGKVYGVTRERIRQIESKTMSKLRHPSRSQVLRDYLD
;
A
#
# COMPACT_ATOMS: atom_id res chain seq x y z
N CYS A 1 7.00 22.51 -32.94
CA CYS A 1 6.80 22.09 -31.54
C CYS A 1 8.15 21.77 -30.94
N LEU A 2 8.76 22.74 -30.29
CA LEU A 2 9.96 22.52 -29.45
C LEU A 2 9.46 21.89 -28.15
N ALA A 3 9.71 20.60 -27.97
CA ALA A 3 9.53 19.93 -26.68
C ALA A 3 10.44 20.64 -25.66
N SER A 4 9.86 21.17 -24.59
CA SER A 4 10.61 21.83 -23.52
C SER A 4 11.68 20.88 -22.98
N PRO A 5 12.96 21.26 -22.93
CA PRO A 5 14.05 20.42 -22.42
C PRO A 5 13.87 20.00 -20.95
N LEU A 6 12.96 20.64 -20.22
CA LEU A 6 12.60 20.31 -18.83
C LEU A 6 11.98 18.91 -18.66
N ARG A 7 11.37 18.36 -19.71
CA ARG A 7 10.69 17.04 -19.62
C ARG A 7 11.62 15.87 -19.32
N ASP A 8 12.91 16.00 -19.62
CA ASP A 8 13.89 14.92 -19.44
C ASP A 8 14.66 15.01 -18.12
N VAL A 9 14.78 16.21 -17.52
CA VAL A 9 15.44 16.43 -16.23
C VAL A 9 14.65 15.80 -15.09
N TYR A 10 13.32 15.89 -15.13
CA TYR A 10 12.43 15.31 -14.11
C TYR A 10 12.35 13.78 -14.10
N LYS A 11 12.68 13.12 -15.20
CA LYS A 11 12.68 11.64 -15.26
C LYS A 11 13.73 10.97 -14.34
N ARG A 12 14.69 11.72 -13.82
CA ARG A 12 15.79 11.20 -13.00
C ARG A 12 15.62 11.39 -11.49
N GLN A 13 14.65 12.19 -11.03
CA GLN A 13 14.40 12.37 -9.60
C GLN A 13 13.43 11.34 -9.06
N VAL A 14 13.97 10.35 -8.34
CA VAL A 14 13.17 9.32 -7.64
C VAL A 14 12.95 9.78 -6.20
N LEU A 15 11.71 10.14 -5.86
CA LEU A 15 11.31 10.42 -4.49
C LEU A 15 11.25 9.11 -3.69
N THR A 16 12.12 8.98 -2.70
CA THR A 16 12.12 7.88 -1.74
C THR A 16 11.52 8.37 -0.42
N ILE A 17 10.29 7.94 -0.10
CA ILE A 17 9.68 8.14 1.22
C ILE A 17 9.53 6.76 1.88
N GLY A 18 10.15 6.59 3.07
CA GLY A 18 10.10 5.33 3.80
C GLY A 18 10.80 4.14 3.12
N GLY A 19 11.84 4.38 2.30
CA GLY A 19 12.66 3.32 1.69
C GLY A 19 12.01 2.57 0.51
N LYS A 20 10.79 2.92 0.11
CA LYS A 20 10.11 2.33 -1.07
C LYS A 20 9.99 3.37 -2.19
N LYS A 21 10.46 3.00 -3.39
CA LYS A 21 10.24 3.79 -4.61
C LYS A 21 8.74 3.81 -4.90
N ARG A 22 8.09 4.96 -4.75
CA ARG A 22 6.70 5.18 -5.18
C ARG A 22 6.73 5.96 -6.49
N SER A 23 6.27 5.35 -7.56
CA SER A 23 6.17 5.99 -8.86
C SER A 23 4.73 6.43 -9.10
N LEU A 24 4.53 7.74 -9.13
CA LEU A 24 3.35 8.38 -9.73
C LEU A 24 3.51 8.50 -11.25
N ASP A 25 4.56 7.92 -11.82
CA ASP A 25 4.96 8.10 -13.22
C ASP A 25 4.01 7.42 -14.23
N ASP A 26 3.10 6.55 -13.74
CA ASP A 26 2.11 5.85 -14.58
C ASP A 26 0.82 6.68 -14.85
N VAL A 27 0.76 7.93 -14.36
CA VAL A 27 -0.40 8.80 -14.62
C VAL A 27 -0.19 9.51 -15.94
N ASP A 28 -1.04 9.22 -16.94
CA ASP A 28 -0.96 9.83 -18.27
C ASP A 28 -1.56 11.26 -18.22
N GLU A 29 -0.77 12.26 -18.60
CA GLU A 29 -1.22 13.66 -18.71
C GLU A 29 -2.33 13.85 -19.76
N ARG A 30 -2.56 12.83 -20.61
CA ARG A 30 -3.62 12.86 -21.63
C ARG A 30 -5.03 12.83 -21.02
N ASP A 31 -5.15 12.35 -19.77
CA ASP A 31 -6.41 12.29 -19.05
C ASP A 31 -6.80 13.62 -18.38
N TYR A 32 -5.97 14.67 -18.53
CA TYR A 32 -6.26 16.00 -18.01
C TYR A 32 -7.28 16.75 -18.90
N ASP A 33 -8.49 16.95 -18.38
CA ASP A 33 -9.52 17.80 -19.00
C ASP A 33 -9.59 19.16 -18.28
N PRO A 34 -9.16 20.27 -18.94
CA PRO A 34 -9.18 21.60 -18.34
C PRO A 34 -10.60 22.11 -18.06
N ALA A 35 -11.62 21.63 -18.77
CA ALA A 35 -13.00 22.05 -18.55
C ALA A 35 -13.61 21.42 -17.30
N GLU A 36 -13.27 20.16 -16.99
CA GLU A 36 -13.68 19.47 -15.78
C GLU A 36 -12.94 20.04 -14.55
N ALA A 37 -11.65 20.28 -14.68
CA ALA A 37 -10.84 20.90 -13.64
C ALA A 37 -11.33 22.31 -13.25
N ALA A 38 -11.76 23.11 -14.23
CA ALA A 38 -12.30 24.45 -13.97
C ALA A 38 -13.68 24.43 -13.25
N LYS A 39 -14.52 23.44 -13.52
CA LYS A 39 -15.79 23.25 -12.78
C LYS A 39 -15.53 22.86 -11.33
N ASP A 40 -14.59 21.97 -11.10
CA ASP A 40 -14.19 21.56 -9.76
C ASP A 40 -13.61 22.73 -8.95
N GLU A 41 -12.78 23.58 -9.58
CA GLU A 41 -12.24 24.79 -8.94
C GLU A 41 -13.34 25.78 -8.52
N GLN A 42 -14.34 26.03 -9.38
CA GLN A 42 -15.47 26.90 -9.02
C GLN A 42 -16.29 26.36 -7.85
N GLN A 43 -16.43 25.05 -7.74
CA GLN A 43 -17.12 24.41 -6.63
C GLN A 43 -16.31 24.50 -5.34
N ILE A 44 -14.98 24.35 -5.42
CA ILE A 44 -14.05 24.51 -4.30
C ILE A 44 -14.07 25.96 -3.78
N ASN A 45 -14.00 26.94 -4.68
CA ASN A 45 -13.99 28.35 -4.29
C ASN A 45 -15.27 28.73 -3.55
N LYS A 46 -16.44 28.26 -3.99
CA LYS A 46 -17.69 28.46 -3.27
C LYS A 46 -17.70 27.83 -1.88
N GLU A 47 -17.11 26.66 -1.71
CA GLU A 47 -17.01 25.97 -0.41
C GLU A 47 -15.92 26.61 0.48
N THR A 48 -14.85 27.15 -0.13
CA THR A 48 -13.75 27.80 0.61
C THR A 48 -14.13 29.21 1.08
N GLU A 49 -14.96 29.95 0.33
CA GLU A 49 -15.54 31.22 0.77
C GLU A 49 -16.50 31.03 1.96
N ALA A 50 -17.19 29.87 2.04
CA ALA A 50 -18.00 29.49 3.21
C ALA A 50 -17.12 29.04 4.40
N PHE A 51 -15.84 28.77 4.20
CA PHE A 51 -14.87 28.38 5.21
C PHE A 51 -13.81 29.48 5.43
N SER A 52 -14.26 30.73 5.57
CA SER A 52 -13.45 31.72 6.25
C SER A 52 -13.45 31.33 7.73
N LEU A 53 -12.29 30.92 8.25
CA LEU A 53 -12.03 30.88 9.69
C LEU A 53 -12.30 32.32 10.18
N SER A 54 -13.52 32.57 10.65
CA SER A 54 -13.79 33.79 11.40
C SER A 54 -13.07 33.61 12.73
N ASP A 55 -12.15 34.53 13.05
CA ASP A 55 -11.52 34.66 14.37
C ASP A 55 -12.53 34.89 15.51
N ASN A 56 -13.83 34.78 15.22
CA ASN A 56 -14.91 35.04 16.17
C ASN A 56 -15.48 33.77 16.83
N ASP A 57 -15.03 32.58 16.52
CA ASP A 57 -15.49 31.35 17.18
C ASP A 57 -14.79 31.04 18.53
N ASP A 58 -13.88 31.92 18.97
CA ASP A 58 -13.23 31.83 20.27
C ASP A 58 -14.07 32.44 21.45
N ALA A 59 -15.29 32.88 21.18
CA ALA A 59 -16.08 33.67 22.18
C ALA A 59 -16.98 32.83 23.13
N ASP A 60 -17.08 31.51 22.96
CA ASP A 60 -18.01 30.67 23.75
C ASP A 60 -17.38 29.53 24.55
N GLU A 61 -16.05 29.52 24.74
CA GLU A 61 -15.42 28.64 25.73
C GLU A 61 -15.19 29.38 27.05
N PRO A 62 -15.67 28.83 28.21
CA PRO A 62 -15.37 29.41 29.49
C PRO A 62 -13.86 29.38 29.76
N GLU A 63 -13.32 30.53 30.19
CA GLU A 63 -11.92 30.71 30.56
C GLU A 63 -11.47 29.64 31.57
N GLN A 64 -10.85 28.59 31.08
CA GLN A 64 -9.99 27.73 31.88
C GLN A 64 -8.55 28.24 31.77
N THR A 65 -8.20 29.07 32.75
CA THR A 65 -6.83 29.43 33.06
C THR A 65 -5.99 28.19 33.35
N VAL A 66 -5.33 27.63 32.35
CA VAL A 66 -4.09 26.90 32.56
C VAL A 66 -3.11 27.35 31.48
N MET A 67 -2.25 28.28 31.87
CA MET A 67 -1.02 28.55 31.14
C MET A 67 -0.14 27.32 31.21
N VAL A 68 -0.17 26.53 30.14
CA VAL A 68 0.96 25.68 29.75
C VAL A 68 1.28 26.04 28.31
N ALA A 69 2.37 26.82 28.15
CA ALA A 69 3.05 26.95 26.90
C ALA A 69 3.52 25.56 26.46
N GLY A 70 2.78 24.88 25.64
CA GLY A 70 3.08 23.53 25.15
C GLY A 70 2.12 23.15 24.06
N ALA A 71 2.67 22.61 23.02
CA ALA A 71 2.06 22.03 21.84
C ALA A 71 0.57 21.69 21.99
N THR A 72 -0.27 22.26 21.15
CA THR A 72 -1.66 21.83 20.99
C THR A 72 -1.64 20.32 20.78
N ALA A 73 -2.36 19.57 21.62
CA ALA A 73 -2.42 18.10 21.56
C ALA A 73 -3.00 17.57 20.23
N ASP A 74 -3.53 18.45 19.39
CA ASP A 74 -4.10 18.13 18.08
C ASP A 74 -3.14 18.52 16.94
N PRO A 75 -2.46 17.53 16.33
CA PRO A 75 -1.52 17.77 15.22
C PRO A 75 -2.18 18.37 13.99
N VAL A 76 -3.50 18.17 13.80
CA VAL A 76 -4.25 18.76 12.69
C VAL A 76 -4.37 20.27 12.87
N LYS A 77 -4.75 20.73 14.07
CA LYS A 77 -4.86 22.17 14.38
C LYS A 77 -3.52 22.88 14.23
N ASP A 78 -2.43 22.27 14.68
CA ASP A 78 -1.10 22.85 14.55
C ASP A 78 -0.69 22.99 13.08
N TYR A 79 -0.90 21.95 12.27
CA TYR A 79 -0.66 22.00 10.83
C TYR A 79 -1.45 23.10 10.14
N LEU A 80 -2.78 23.20 10.42
CA LEU A 80 -3.65 24.23 9.85
C LEU A 80 -3.21 25.64 10.23
N LYS A 81 -2.76 25.84 11.49
CA LYS A 81 -2.22 27.12 11.96
C LYS A 81 -0.93 27.49 11.24
N GLN A 82 -0.05 26.53 10.95
CA GLN A 82 1.21 26.77 10.25
C GLN A 82 0.98 27.18 8.79
N ILE A 83 0.14 26.45 8.03
CA ILE A 83 -0.14 26.76 6.64
C ILE A 83 -0.92 28.06 6.44
N GLY A 84 -1.67 28.49 7.49
CA GLY A 84 -2.42 29.75 7.47
C GLY A 84 -1.55 31.01 7.46
N LYS A 85 -0.26 30.92 7.81
CA LYS A 85 0.67 32.07 7.90
C LYS A 85 1.11 32.59 6.53
N VAL A 86 1.05 31.75 5.49
CA VAL A 86 1.52 32.09 4.15
C VAL A 86 0.37 32.75 3.37
N ALA A 87 0.63 33.90 2.76
CA ALA A 87 -0.34 34.63 1.95
C ALA A 87 -0.69 33.87 0.67
N LEU A 88 -1.91 34.08 0.17
CA LEU A 88 -2.33 33.57 -1.14
C LEU A 88 -1.66 34.35 -2.28
N LEU A 89 -1.32 33.69 -3.36
CA LEU A 89 -0.68 34.25 -4.53
C LEU A 89 -1.70 34.77 -5.54
N ASN A 90 -1.32 35.84 -6.22
CA ASN A 90 -2.03 36.34 -7.40
C ASN A 90 -1.53 35.64 -8.67
N ALA A 91 -2.33 35.66 -9.76
CA ALA A 91 -1.96 35.03 -11.02
C ALA A 91 -0.65 35.54 -11.63
N VAL A 92 -0.30 36.81 -11.38
CA VAL A 92 0.98 37.41 -11.83
C VAL A 92 2.15 36.83 -11.04
N GLU A 93 1.98 36.67 -9.73
CA GLU A 93 3.00 36.09 -8.82
C GLU A 93 3.23 34.60 -9.13
N GLU A 94 2.15 33.84 -9.45
CA GLU A 94 2.27 32.43 -9.89
C GLU A 94 3.16 32.31 -11.13
N VAL A 95 2.98 33.19 -12.12
CA VAL A 95 3.80 33.19 -13.33
C VAL A 95 5.24 33.61 -13.06
N ASP A 96 5.45 34.61 -12.19
CA ASP A 96 6.79 35.04 -11.81
C ASP A 96 7.55 33.92 -11.11
N LEU A 97 6.95 33.29 -10.11
CA LEU A 97 7.52 32.13 -9.43
C LEU A 97 7.81 30.97 -10.39
N ALA A 98 6.91 30.69 -11.34
CA ALA A 98 7.12 29.63 -12.32
C ALA A 98 8.34 29.92 -13.22
N LYS A 99 8.54 31.16 -13.64
CA LYS A 99 9.74 31.59 -14.40
C LYS A 99 11.03 31.44 -13.60
N ARG A 100 11.01 31.82 -12.32
CA ARG A 100 12.16 31.67 -11.43
C ARG A 100 12.51 30.20 -11.20
N ILE A 101 11.49 29.32 -11.05
CA ILE A 101 11.67 27.87 -10.95
C ILE A 101 12.32 27.32 -12.23
N GLU A 102 11.82 27.72 -13.41
CA GLU A 102 12.36 27.29 -14.69
C GLU A 102 13.83 27.72 -14.87
N ALA A 103 14.14 28.98 -14.56
CA ALA A 103 15.50 29.53 -14.61
C ALA A 103 16.44 28.78 -13.64
N GLY A 104 15.98 28.50 -12.40
CA GLY A 104 16.74 27.78 -11.41
C GLY A 104 17.03 26.32 -11.80
N LEU A 105 16.08 25.66 -12.43
CA LEU A 105 16.28 24.30 -12.96
C LEU A 105 17.30 24.29 -14.10
N PHE A 106 17.20 25.23 -15.02
CA PHE A 106 18.15 25.38 -16.12
C PHE A 106 19.57 25.68 -15.60
N ALA A 107 19.71 26.59 -14.63
CA ALA A 107 20.99 26.88 -14.01
C ALA A 107 21.58 25.65 -13.29
N GLY A 108 20.77 24.89 -12.57
CA GLY A 108 21.18 23.65 -11.91
C GLY A 108 21.62 22.57 -12.89
N GLU A 109 20.96 22.45 -14.05
CA GLU A 109 21.35 21.52 -15.11
C GLU A 109 22.70 21.90 -15.72
N GLN A 110 22.90 23.18 -16.01
CA GLN A 110 24.18 23.68 -16.53
C GLN A 110 25.34 23.46 -15.54
N LEU A 111 25.10 23.64 -14.25
CA LEU A 111 26.11 23.40 -13.20
C LEU A 111 26.44 21.91 -13.03
N ALA A 112 25.48 21.02 -13.29
CA ALA A 112 25.64 19.57 -13.18
C ALA A 112 26.27 18.93 -14.43
N ASP A 113 26.29 19.63 -15.57
CA ASP A 113 26.84 19.13 -16.83
C ASP A 113 28.36 19.34 -16.85
N PRO A 114 29.20 18.28 -16.87
CA PRO A 114 30.65 18.38 -16.94
C PRO A 114 31.15 18.96 -18.28
N ASP A 115 30.34 18.93 -19.33
CA ASP A 115 30.68 19.46 -20.65
C ASP A 115 30.25 20.92 -20.83
N ALA A 116 29.51 21.49 -19.88
CA ALA A 116 29.09 22.88 -19.89
C ALA A 116 30.30 23.83 -19.68
N LYS A 117 30.58 24.65 -20.67
CA LYS A 117 31.67 25.66 -20.61
C LYS A 117 31.24 26.91 -19.85
N ILE A 118 30.96 26.76 -18.56
CA ILE A 118 30.67 27.90 -17.68
C ILE A 118 31.98 28.59 -17.33
N ARG A 119 32.03 29.93 -17.50
CA ARG A 119 33.16 30.71 -17.04
C ARG A 119 33.17 30.80 -15.52
N GLU A 120 34.31 30.69 -14.87
CA GLU A 120 34.42 30.76 -13.41
C GLU A 120 33.74 32.00 -12.80
N LYS A 121 33.73 33.11 -13.54
CA LYS A 121 33.08 34.35 -13.11
C LYS A 121 31.56 34.29 -13.07
N ASP A 122 30.96 33.45 -13.94
CA ASP A 122 29.50 33.33 -14.07
C ASP A 122 28.96 32.22 -13.15
N ARG A 123 29.84 31.42 -12.56
CA ARG A 123 29.46 30.25 -11.74
C ARG A 123 28.69 30.65 -10.48
N GLU A 124 29.11 31.71 -9.81
CA GLU A 124 28.41 32.23 -8.63
C GLU A 124 26.98 32.69 -8.97
N ASP A 125 26.81 33.33 -10.14
CA ASP A 125 25.47 33.75 -10.62
C ASP A 125 24.56 32.54 -10.91
N TYR A 126 25.12 31.48 -11.52
CA TYR A 126 24.35 30.25 -11.76
C TYR A 126 23.96 29.55 -10.46
N GLU A 127 24.85 29.50 -9.46
CA GLU A 127 24.54 28.92 -8.15
C GLU A 127 23.47 29.75 -7.43
N TRP A 128 23.52 31.07 -7.52
CA TRP A 128 22.52 31.97 -6.96
C TRP A 128 21.14 31.77 -7.62
N ILE A 129 21.07 31.69 -8.96
CA ILE A 129 19.82 31.45 -9.71
C ILE A 129 19.25 30.07 -9.36
N ALA A 130 20.06 29.05 -9.21
CA ALA A 130 19.64 27.72 -8.84
C ALA A 130 19.02 27.68 -7.44
N GLU A 131 19.59 28.44 -6.49
CA GLU A 131 19.06 28.55 -5.13
C GLU A 131 17.78 29.39 -5.08
N ASP A 132 17.72 30.50 -5.82
CA ASP A 132 16.52 31.32 -5.97
C ASP A 132 15.34 30.51 -6.54
N GLY A 133 15.60 29.63 -7.51
CA GLY A 133 14.59 28.72 -8.06
C GLY A 133 14.05 27.72 -7.04
N LYS A 134 14.88 27.23 -6.12
CA LYS A 134 14.43 26.37 -5.02
C LYS A 134 13.55 27.12 -4.03
N VAL A 135 13.94 28.34 -3.68
CA VAL A 135 13.14 29.21 -2.80
C VAL A 135 11.79 29.52 -3.44
N ALA A 136 11.78 29.86 -4.75
CA ALA A 136 10.55 30.09 -5.50
C ALA A 136 9.64 28.84 -5.54
N LYS A 137 10.22 27.66 -5.73
CA LYS A 137 9.47 26.37 -5.68
C LYS A 137 8.81 26.17 -4.32
N ASN A 138 9.56 26.37 -3.25
CA ASN A 138 9.03 26.20 -1.89
C ASN A 138 7.91 27.21 -1.61
N HIS A 139 8.08 28.45 -2.02
CA HIS A 139 7.07 29.49 -1.83
C HIS A 139 5.76 29.17 -2.60
N LEU A 140 5.86 28.71 -3.84
CA LEU A 140 4.69 28.28 -4.64
C LEU A 140 3.96 27.09 -4.00
N LEU A 141 4.72 26.13 -3.41
CA LEU A 141 4.15 25.00 -2.69
C LEU A 141 3.43 25.46 -1.42
N GLU A 142 4.11 26.23 -0.57
CA GLU A 142 3.58 26.69 0.72
C GLU A 142 2.29 27.49 0.59
N ALA A 143 2.23 28.41 -0.39
CA ALA A 143 1.04 29.23 -0.64
C ALA A 143 -0.17 28.39 -1.08
N ASN A 144 0.03 27.19 -1.64
CA ASN A 144 -1.02 26.32 -2.15
C ASN A 144 -1.37 25.13 -1.23
N LEU A 145 -0.77 25.00 -0.03
CA LEU A 145 -1.10 23.94 0.92
C LEU A 145 -2.57 23.98 1.36
N ARG A 146 -3.16 25.17 1.46
CA ARG A 146 -4.59 25.34 1.81
C ARG A 146 -5.51 24.70 0.76
N LEU A 147 -5.14 24.71 -0.52
CA LEU A 147 -5.88 24.04 -1.59
C LEU A 147 -5.89 22.51 -1.36
N VAL A 148 -4.76 21.93 -0.95
CA VAL A 148 -4.68 20.49 -0.64
C VAL A 148 -5.63 20.13 0.48
N VAL A 149 -5.67 20.92 1.57
CA VAL A 149 -6.54 20.66 2.72
C VAL A 149 -8.01 20.71 2.31
N SER A 150 -8.43 21.71 1.52
CA SER A 150 -9.81 21.83 1.05
C SER A 150 -10.26 20.63 0.22
N LEU A 151 -9.35 20.09 -0.60
CA LEU A 151 -9.61 18.89 -1.39
C LEU A 151 -9.64 17.61 -0.51
N ALA A 152 -8.66 17.45 0.37
CA ALA A 152 -8.53 16.28 1.25
C ALA A 152 -9.78 16.11 2.16
N LYS A 153 -10.38 17.21 2.60
CA LYS A 153 -11.61 17.22 3.42
C LYS A 153 -12.76 16.42 2.79
N ARG A 154 -12.87 16.39 1.45
CA ARG A 154 -13.93 15.64 0.73
C ARG A 154 -13.75 14.13 0.76
N TYR A 155 -12.56 13.66 1.12
CA TYR A 155 -12.18 12.24 1.13
C TYR A 155 -12.10 11.65 2.53
N THR A 156 -12.44 12.43 3.57
CA THR A 156 -12.48 11.95 4.95
C THR A 156 -13.53 10.85 5.15
N GLY A 157 -13.28 9.94 6.11
CA GLY A 157 -14.20 8.85 6.44
C GLY A 157 -14.16 7.67 5.44
N ARG A 158 -13.12 7.58 4.59
CA ARG A 158 -12.99 6.53 3.57
C ARG A 158 -11.82 5.58 3.80
N GLY A 159 -11.46 5.33 5.08
CA GLY A 159 -10.43 4.36 5.44
C GLY A 159 -9.01 4.93 5.57
N MET A 160 -8.80 6.24 5.36
CA MET A 160 -7.52 6.91 5.60
C MET A 160 -7.67 8.06 6.59
N LEU A 161 -6.64 8.30 7.40
CA LEU A 161 -6.58 9.44 8.31
C LEU A 161 -6.47 10.76 7.53
N PHE A 162 -7.03 11.84 8.10
CA PHE A 162 -7.06 13.13 7.42
C PHE A 162 -5.67 13.69 7.11
N LEU A 163 -4.71 13.56 8.03
CA LEU A 163 -3.33 13.98 7.80
C LEU A 163 -2.65 13.17 6.69
N ASP A 164 -2.95 11.87 6.59
CA ASP A 164 -2.39 11.03 5.53
C ASP A 164 -2.94 11.44 4.15
N LEU A 165 -4.25 11.77 4.07
CA LEU A 165 -4.87 12.33 2.86
C LEU A 165 -4.21 13.64 2.44
N ILE A 166 -3.91 14.53 3.41
CA ILE A 166 -3.21 15.79 3.14
C ILE A 166 -1.79 15.51 2.61
N GLN A 167 -1.05 14.59 3.23
CA GLN A 167 0.33 14.29 2.79
C GLN A 167 0.37 13.67 1.39
N GLU A 168 -0.53 12.75 1.08
CA GLU A 168 -0.64 12.22 -0.28
C GLU A 168 -1.07 13.31 -1.28
N GLY A 169 -1.97 14.21 -0.85
CA GLY A 169 -2.33 15.40 -1.64
C GLY A 169 -1.15 16.34 -1.86
N ASN A 170 -0.28 16.54 -0.86
CA ASN A 170 0.94 17.35 -0.99
C ASN A 170 1.92 16.74 -2.01
N LEU A 171 2.01 15.40 -2.09
CA LEU A 171 2.79 14.74 -3.16
C LEU A 171 2.23 15.07 -4.55
N GLY A 172 0.89 15.10 -4.67
CA GLY A 172 0.23 15.56 -5.90
C GLY A 172 0.53 17.03 -6.22
N LEU A 173 0.52 17.91 -5.22
CA LEU A 173 0.87 19.32 -5.37
C LEU A 173 2.33 19.50 -5.84
N ILE A 174 3.28 18.74 -5.28
CA ILE A 174 4.70 18.77 -5.72
C ILE A 174 4.79 18.42 -7.21
N ARG A 175 4.09 17.37 -7.66
CA ARG A 175 4.03 16.99 -9.08
C ARG A 175 3.40 18.08 -9.96
N ALA A 176 2.36 18.74 -9.44
CA ALA A 176 1.73 19.86 -10.15
C ALA A 176 2.73 21.02 -10.37
N VAL A 177 3.50 21.38 -9.34
CA VAL A 177 4.52 22.45 -9.46
C VAL A 177 5.63 22.05 -10.45
N GLU A 178 6.05 20.80 -10.44
CA GLU A 178 7.09 20.30 -11.34
C GLU A 178 6.68 20.28 -12.82
N LYS A 179 5.37 20.11 -13.09
CA LYS A 179 4.84 19.98 -14.44
C LYS A 179 4.04 21.20 -14.92
N PHE A 180 3.96 22.24 -14.09
CA PHE A 180 3.21 23.45 -14.42
C PHE A 180 3.82 24.19 -15.59
N ASP A 181 2.99 24.49 -16.59
CA ASP A 181 3.37 25.26 -17.77
C ASP A 181 2.55 26.57 -17.81
N TYR A 182 3.17 27.67 -17.38
CA TYR A 182 2.56 28.99 -17.32
C TYR A 182 2.23 29.56 -18.71
N THR A 183 2.84 29.03 -19.79
CA THR A 183 2.60 29.51 -21.15
C THR A 183 1.19 29.15 -21.67
N LYS A 184 0.56 28.15 -21.05
CA LYS A 184 -0.81 27.73 -21.39
C LYS A 184 -1.90 28.70 -20.90
N GLY A 185 -1.58 29.66 -20.04
CA GLY A 185 -2.47 30.68 -19.55
C GLY A 185 -3.54 30.25 -18.55
N TYR A 186 -3.47 29.01 -18.04
CA TYR A 186 -4.33 28.53 -16.96
C TYR A 186 -3.79 28.93 -15.59
N LYS A 187 -4.70 29.13 -14.61
CA LYS A 187 -4.29 29.29 -13.21
C LYS A 187 -3.63 28.03 -12.69
N PHE A 188 -2.64 28.20 -11.83
CA PHE A 188 -1.96 27.08 -11.19
C PHE A 188 -2.94 26.19 -10.40
N SER A 189 -3.88 26.79 -9.67
CA SER A 189 -4.90 26.09 -8.88
C SER A 189 -5.72 25.09 -9.70
N THR A 190 -6.12 25.43 -10.92
CA THR A 190 -6.89 24.56 -11.83
C THR A 190 -6.09 23.30 -12.19
N TYR A 191 -4.81 23.46 -12.51
CA TYR A 191 -3.91 22.36 -12.85
C TYR A 191 -3.57 21.51 -11.62
N ALA A 192 -3.26 22.15 -10.50
CA ALA A 192 -2.91 21.48 -9.24
C ALA A 192 -4.06 20.64 -8.68
N THR A 193 -5.32 21.11 -8.81
CA THR A 193 -6.50 20.37 -8.36
C THR A 193 -6.58 18.97 -8.95
N TRP A 194 -6.30 18.82 -10.25
CA TRP A 194 -6.31 17.51 -10.90
C TRP A 194 -5.22 16.58 -10.32
N TRP A 195 -3.99 17.07 -10.17
CA TRP A 195 -2.89 16.27 -9.61
C TRP A 195 -3.13 15.87 -8.16
N ILE A 196 -3.67 16.78 -7.35
CA ILE A 196 -4.00 16.52 -5.95
C ILE A 196 -5.10 15.45 -5.85
N LYS A 197 -6.19 15.60 -6.63
CA LYS A 197 -7.27 14.59 -6.67
C LYS A 197 -6.76 13.24 -7.10
N GLN A 198 -5.94 13.17 -8.13
CA GLN A 198 -5.36 11.95 -8.64
C GLN A 198 -4.47 11.27 -7.61
N ALA A 199 -3.62 12.03 -6.92
CA ALA A 199 -2.74 11.52 -5.88
C ALA A 199 -3.54 10.95 -4.70
N ILE A 200 -4.54 11.67 -4.20
CA ILE A 200 -5.42 11.24 -3.10
C ILE A 200 -6.20 9.98 -3.50
N THR A 201 -6.81 9.97 -4.69
CA THR A 201 -7.63 8.83 -5.15
C THR A 201 -6.77 7.57 -5.31
N ARG A 202 -5.56 7.71 -5.87
CA ARG A 202 -4.61 6.61 -6.01
C ARG A 202 -4.12 6.11 -4.65
N ALA A 203 -3.79 7.01 -3.73
CA ALA A 203 -3.39 6.65 -2.37
C ALA A 203 -4.49 5.89 -1.63
N MET A 204 -5.75 6.33 -1.75
CA MET A 204 -6.89 5.61 -1.18
C MET A 204 -7.05 4.20 -1.77
N ALA A 205 -6.89 4.05 -3.09
CA ALA A 205 -6.97 2.72 -3.72
C ALA A 205 -5.87 1.78 -3.21
N ASP A 206 -4.68 2.32 -2.93
CA ASP A 206 -3.51 1.55 -2.51
C ASP A 206 -3.44 1.28 -1.01
N GLN A 207 -3.98 2.15 -0.16
CA GLN A 207 -3.70 2.16 1.28
C GLN A 207 -4.95 2.14 2.18
N ALA A 208 -6.15 2.49 1.67
CA ALA A 208 -7.34 2.64 2.50
C ALA A 208 -7.87 1.30 3.07
N ARG A 209 -7.48 0.17 2.49
CA ARG A 209 -7.97 -1.15 2.90
C ARG A 209 -6.93 -1.90 3.71
N THR A 210 -7.37 -2.62 4.73
CA THR A 210 -6.53 -3.52 5.54
C THR A 210 -5.85 -4.57 4.66
N ILE A 211 -6.57 -5.16 3.71
CA ILE A 211 -6.04 -6.07 2.70
C ILE A 211 -5.96 -5.29 1.39
N ARG A 212 -4.73 -5.00 0.93
CA ARG A 212 -4.49 -4.23 -0.28
C ARG A 212 -5.05 -4.94 -1.52
N ILE A 213 -5.81 -4.21 -2.32
CA ILE A 213 -6.37 -4.66 -3.60
C ILE A 213 -5.69 -3.86 -4.74
N PRO A 214 -5.38 -4.46 -5.90
CA PRO A 214 -4.87 -3.73 -7.06
C PRO A 214 -5.81 -2.62 -7.54
N VAL A 215 -5.24 -1.49 -7.99
CA VAL A 215 -6.01 -0.28 -8.36
C VAL A 215 -7.11 -0.58 -9.39
N HIS A 216 -6.81 -1.36 -10.44
CA HIS A 216 -7.79 -1.71 -11.47
C HIS A 216 -9.01 -2.48 -10.90
N MET A 217 -8.81 -3.30 -9.84
CA MET A 217 -9.92 -3.99 -9.17
C MET A 217 -10.75 -3.03 -8.32
N VAL A 218 -10.12 -2.03 -7.69
CA VAL A 218 -10.84 -0.96 -6.98
C VAL A 218 -11.71 -0.15 -7.93
N GLU A 219 -11.24 0.13 -9.14
CA GLU A 219 -12.02 0.80 -10.19
C GLU A 219 -13.24 -0.02 -10.60
N VAL A 220 -13.06 -1.34 -10.79
CA VAL A 220 -14.17 -2.25 -11.11
C VAL A 220 -15.19 -2.31 -9.96
N ILE A 221 -14.73 -2.41 -8.70
CA ILE A 221 -15.60 -2.39 -7.50
C ILE A 221 -16.38 -1.08 -7.43
N ASN A 222 -15.74 0.06 -7.67
CA ASN A 222 -16.40 1.38 -7.66
C ASN A 222 -17.42 1.51 -8.80
N LYS A 223 -17.10 0.99 -10.00
CA LYS A 223 -18.03 0.96 -11.14
C LYS A 223 -19.24 0.10 -10.81
N LEU A 224 -19.02 -1.10 -10.26
CA LEU A 224 -20.08 -2.02 -9.82
C LEU A 224 -20.99 -1.34 -8.77
N ALA A 225 -20.42 -0.74 -7.73
CA ALA A 225 -21.17 -0.04 -6.68
C ALA A 225 -21.98 1.16 -7.20
N ARG A 226 -21.49 1.83 -8.25
CA ARG A 226 -22.22 2.92 -8.91
C ARG A 226 -23.43 2.39 -9.68
N VAL A 227 -23.24 1.37 -10.50
CA VAL A 227 -24.30 0.73 -11.29
C VAL A 227 -25.34 0.10 -10.38
N GLN A 228 -24.92 -0.59 -9.32
CA GLN A 228 -25.83 -1.17 -8.33
C GLN A 228 -26.74 -0.13 -7.68
N ARG A 229 -26.19 1.04 -7.29
CA ARG A 229 -26.99 2.15 -6.75
C ARG A 229 -27.96 2.74 -7.77
N GLN A 230 -27.52 2.88 -9.03
CA GLN A 230 -28.39 3.36 -10.11
C GLN A 230 -29.56 2.39 -10.35
N MET A 231 -29.26 1.11 -10.50
CA MET A 231 -30.30 0.08 -10.71
C MET A 231 -31.24 -0.05 -9.50
N LEU A 232 -30.73 0.13 -8.28
CA LEU A 232 -31.58 0.16 -7.08
C LEU A 232 -32.60 1.28 -7.13
N GLN A 233 -32.22 2.47 -7.63
CA GLN A 233 -33.12 3.61 -7.82
C GLN A 233 -34.14 3.35 -8.93
N ASP A 234 -33.70 2.76 -10.03
CA ASP A 234 -34.55 2.52 -11.21
C ASP A 234 -35.54 1.35 -11.00
N LEU A 235 -35.11 0.28 -10.34
CA LEU A 235 -35.89 -0.95 -10.10
C LEU A 235 -36.68 -0.94 -8.78
N GLY A 236 -36.27 -0.09 -7.81
CA GLY A 236 -36.84 -0.07 -6.46
C GLY A 236 -36.51 -1.32 -5.62
N ARG A 237 -35.62 -2.20 -6.10
CA ARG A 237 -35.10 -3.41 -5.43
C ARG A 237 -33.63 -3.61 -5.74
N GLU A 238 -32.95 -4.42 -4.93
CA GLU A 238 -31.58 -4.81 -5.26
C GLU A 238 -31.53 -5.59 -6.60
N PRO A 239 -30.59 -5.24 -7.49
CA PRO A 239 -30.39 -5.93 -8.76
C PRO A 239 -29.78 -7.30 -8.54
N THR A 240 -30.16 -8.27 -9.38
CA THR A 240 -29.54 -9.60 -9.36
C THR A 240 -28.13 -9.56 -9.99
N PRO A 241 -27.24 -10.51 -9.65
CA PRO A 241 -25.91 -10.59 -10.29
C PRO A 241 -25.96 -10.69 -11.82
N GLU A 242 -27.01 -11.29 -12.37
CA GLU A 242 -27.24 -11.45 -13.81
C GLU A 242 -27.63 -10.11 -14.48
N GLU A 243 -28.44 -9.32 -13.81
CA GLU A 243 -28.81 -7.96 -14.26
C GLU A 243 -27.59 -7.04 -14.23
N LEU A 244 -26.79 -7.09 -13.15
CA LEU A 244 -25.53 -6.33 -13.06
C LEU A 244 -24.51 -6.77 -14.11
N ALA A 245 -24.43 -8.07 -14.39
CA ALA A 245 -23.55 -8.63 -15.41
C ALA A 245 -23.89 -8.09 -16.82
N SER A 246 -25.17 -7.98 -17.11
CA SER A 246 -25.67 -7.45 -18.39
C SER A 246 -25.31 -5.96 -18.58
N GLU A 247 -25.45 -5.16 -17.51
CA GLU A 247 -25.17 -3.71 -17.55
C GLU A 247 -23.67 -3.40 -17.59
N LEU A 248 -22.85 -4.26 -16.95
CA LEU A 248 -21.39 -4.06 -16.85
C LEU A 248 -20.60 -4.75 -17.96
N ASP A 249 -21.27 -5.51 -18.84
CA ASP A 249 -20.63 -6.35 -19.87
C ASP A 249 -19.61 -7.34 -19.28
N MET A 250 -20.04 -8.05 -18.21
CA MET A 250 -19.25 -9.06 -17.50
C MET A 250 -20.05 -10.34 -17.32
N THR A 251 -19.37 -11.43 -16.90
CA THR A 251 -20.07 -12.66 -16.50
C THR A 251 -20.64 -12.52 -15.07
N ALA A 252 -21.76 -13.18 -14.79
CA ALA A 252 -22.37 -13.17 -13.45
C ALA A 252 -21.43 -13.72 -12.36
N GLU A 253 -20.63 -14.72 -12.71
CA GLU A 253 -19.59 -15.27 -11.82
C GLU A 253 -18.55 -14.21 -11.42
N LYS A 254 -18.13 -13.39 -12.39
CA LYS A 254 -17.16 -12.28 -12.16
C LYS A 254 -17.77 -11.19 -11.29
N VAL A 255 -19.05 -10.89 -11.43
CA VAL A 255 -19.75 -9.94 -10.56
C VAL A 255 -19.75 -10.43 -9.11
N ILE A 256 -20.04 -11.70 -8.88
CA ILE A 256 -20.04 -12.32 -7.54
C ILE A 256 -18.61 -12.28 -6.94
N GLU A 257 -17.60 -12.57 -7.74
CA GLU A 257 -16.19 -12.52 -7.32
C GLU A 257 -15.80 -11.08 -6.89
N VAL A 258 -16.13 -10.08 -7.72
CA VAL A 258 -15.85 -8.67 -7.43
C VAL A 258 -16.59 -8.19 -6.16
N GLN A 259 -17.85 -8.64 -5.95
CA GLN A 259 -18.59 -8.34 -4.72
C GLN A 259 -17.91 -8.92 -3.46
N LYS A 260 -17.33 -10.13 -3.56
CA LYS A 260 -16.57 -10.72 -2.44
C LYS A 260 -15.34 -9.90 -2.09
N TYR A 261 -14.58 -9.43 -3.10
CA TYR A 261 -13.41 -8.56 -2.87
C TYR A 261 -13.79 -7.16 -2.35
N GLY A 262 -15.00 -6.69 -2.63
CA GLY A 262 -15.52 -5.42 -2.14
C GLY A 262 -15.77 -5.36 -0.63
N ARG A 263 -15.87 -6.51 0.04
CA ARG A 263 -16.13 -6.56 1.49
C ARG A 263 -14.90 -6.17 2.30
N GLU A 264 -15.13 -5.52 3.42
CA GLU A 264 -14.08 -5.22 4.39
C GLU A 264 -14.04 -6.28 5.49
N PRO A 265 -12.83 -6.61 6.02
CA PRO A 265 -12.70 -7.53 7.14
C PRO A 265 -13.29 -6.91 8.42
N ILE A 266 -13.88 -7.75 9.24
CA ILE A 266 -14.42 -7.38 10.56
C ILE A 266 -13.33 -7.64 11.60
N SER A 267 -13.22 -6.77 12.61
CA SER A 267 -12.28 -6.96 13.72
C SER A 267 -12.67 -8.16 14.57
N LEU A 268 -11.71 -8.96 14.98
CA LEU A 268 -11.93 -10.08 15.93
C LEU A 268 -12.32 -9.59 17.32
N HIS A 269 -11.94 -8.37 17.69
CA HIS A 269 -12.32 -7.73 18.96
C HIS A 269 -13.69 -7.03 18.93
N THR A 270 -14.46 -7.22 17.87
CA THR A 270 -15.83 -6.67 17.84
C THR A 270 -16.67 -7.37 18.89
N PRO A 271 -17.24 -6.62 19.88
CA PRO A 271 -18.05 -7.23 20.92
C PRO A 271 -19.36 -7.80 20.35
N LEU A 272 -19.77 -8.94 20.87
CA LEU A 272 -21.02 -9.61 20.56
C LEU A 272 -22.00 -9.42 21.72
N GLY A 273 -23.17 -8.86 21.41
CA GLY A 273 -24.21 -8.57 22.41
C GLY A 273 -24.04 -7.24 23.11
N GLU A 274 -25.01 -6.90 23.96
CA GLU A 274 -25.05 -5.62 24.68
C GLU A 274 -24.09 -5.57 25.88
N ASP A 275 -23.78 -6.73 26.46
CA ASP A 275 -22.95 -6.85 27.66
C ASP A 275 -21.44 -6.79 27.34
N GLY A 276 -21.02 -7.01 26.09
CA GLY A 276 -19.63 -6.90 25.64
C GLY A 276 -18.68 -7.98 26.18
N ASP A 277 -19.19 -9.01 26.84
CA ASP A 277 -18.40 -10.06 27.51
C ASP A 277 -17.81 -11.08 26.52
N SER A 278 -18.30 -11.13 25.27
CA SER A 278 -17.83 -12.03 24.22
C SER A 278 -17.37 -11.24 23.00
N GLU A 279 -16.27 -11.65 22.42
CA GLU A 279 -15.72 -11.08 21.19
C GLU A 279 -15.96 -12.02 20.00
N PHE A 280 -15.91 -11.48 18.78
CA PHE A 280 -16.08 -12.28 17.55
C PHE A 280 -14.99 -13.35 17.42
N GLY A 281 -13.81 -13.10 17.99
CA GLY A 281 -12.69 -14.04 18.02
C GLY A 281 -12.99 -15.33 18.80
N ASP A 282 -13.82 -15.26 19.83
CA ASP A 282 -14.18 -16.41 20.67
C ASP A 282 -15.01 -17.46 19.93
N LEU A 283 -15.67 -17.07 18.83
CA LEU A 283 -16.47 -17.98 18.00
C LEU A 283 -15.63 -18.75 16.97
N ILE A 284 -14.35 -18.40 16.81
CA ILE A 284 -13.49 -19.03 15.81
C ILE A 284 -12.80 -20.22 16.46
N GLU A 285 -13.11 -21.41 15.96
CA GLU A 285 -12.47 -22.65 16.38
C GLU A 285 -11.02 -22.70 15.87
N ASP A 286 -10.09 -23.11 16.73
CA ASP A 286 -8.71 -23.38 16.34
C ASP A 286 -8.63 -24.68 15.54
N SER A 287 -8.56 -24.57 14.22
CA SER A 287 -8.44 -25.71 13.30
C SER A 287 -7.09 -26.45 13.36
N GLU A 288 -6.06 -25.82 13.98
CA GLU A 288 -4.74 -26.43 14.17
C GLU A 288 -4.58 -27.09 15.55
N ALA A 289 -5.58 -26.99 16.40
CA ALA A 289 -5.57 -27.64 17.70
C ALA A 289 -5.49 -29.16 17.55
N ILE A 290 -4.41 -29.73 18.06
CA ILE A 290 -4.21 -31.19 18.03
C ILE A 290 -5.04 -31.81 19.15
N VAL A 291 -5.91 -32.76 18.79
CA VAL A 291 -6.68 -33.54 19.77
C VAL A 291 -5.70 -34.30 20.67
N PRO A 292 -5.83 -34.23 22.01
CA PRO A 292 -4.91 -34.92 22.93
C PRO A 292 -4.73 -36.41 22.66
N ALA A 293 -5.79 -37.08 22.19
CA ALA A 293 -5.72 -38.52 21.82
C ALA A 293 -4.79 -38.74 20.62
N ASP A 294 -4.81 -37.84 19.61
CA ASP A 294 -3.95 -37.96 18.43
C ASP A 294 -2.48 -37.68 18.77
N ALA A 295 -2.19 -36.76 19.70
CA ALA A 295 -0.86 -36.50 20.18
C ALA A 295 -0.27 -37.72 20.93
N VAL A 296 -1.09 -38.39 21.76
CA VAL A 296 -0.69 -39.65 22.46
C VAL A 296 -0.49 -40.77 21.44
N ASN A 297 -1.40 -40.94 20.49
CA ASN A 297 -1.28 -41.96 19.44
C ASN A 297 0.01 -41.77 18.63
N PHE A 298 0.35 -40.52 18.29
CA PHE A 298 1.62 -40.23 17.59
C PHE A 298 2.85 -40.61 18.41
N THR A 299 2.85 -40.35 19.73
CA THR A 299 3.95 -40.74 20.64
C THR A 299 4.06 -42.26 20.71
N LEU A 300 2.94 -42.97 20.88
CA LEU A 300 2.91 -44.45 20.90
C LEU A 300 3.37 -45.04 19.56
N LEU A 301 2.97 -44.42 18.42
CA LEU A 301 3.45 -44.82 17.10
C LEU A 301 4.98 -44.70 17.00
N GLN A 302 5.57 -43.63 17.53
CA GLN A 302 7.04 -43.47 17.56
C GLN A 302 7.71 -44.53 18.40
N GLU A 303 7.20 -44.84 19.59
CA GLU A 303 7.72 -45.90 20.44
C GLU A 303 7.65 -47.26 19.76
N GLN A 304 6.50 -47.62 19.20
CA GLN A 304 6.30 -48.87 18.47
C GLN A 304 7.20 -48.97 17.22
N LEU A 305 7.41 -47.85 16.51
CA LEU A 305 8.33 -47.81 15.38
C LEU A 305 9.78 -48.09 15.83
N HIS A 306 10.21 -47.53 16.95
CA HIS A 306 11.53 -47.81 17.55
C HIS A 306 11.67 -49.29 17.95
N ASP A 307 10.68 -49.85 18.61
CA ASP A 307 10.65 -51.28 18.99
C ASP A 307 10.77 -52.21 17.77
N VAL A 308 10.07 -51.86 16.66
CA VAL A 308 10.15 -52.62 15.39
C VAL A 308 11.55 -52.47 14.76
N LEU A 309 12.15 -51.28 14.81
CA LEU A 309 13.50 -51.03 14.27
C LEU A 309 14.56 -51.79 15.09
N ASP A 310 14.40 -51.91 16.41
CA ASP A 310 15.31 -52.64 17.28
C ASP A 310 15.34 -54.15 17.03
N THR A 311 14.28 -54.69 16.36
CA THR A 311 14.28 -56.09 15.89
C THR A 311 15.18 -56.34 14.68
N LEU A 312 15.71 -55.30 14.05
CA LEU A 312 16.63 -55.37 12.91
C LEU A 312 18.08 -55.39 13.37
N SER A 313 18.99 -55.71 12.45
CA SER A 313 20.42 -55.52 12.79
C SER A 313 20.73 -54.04 12.90
N GLU A 314 21.66 -53.64 13.78
CA GLU A 314 22.09 -52.25 14.01
C GLU A 314 22.40 -51.50 12.70
N ARG A 315 22.99 -52.22 11.74
CA ARG A 315 23.33 -51.65 10.43
C ARG A 315 22.11 -51.42 9.56
N GLU A 316 21.12 -52.30 9.60
CA GLU A 316 19.84 -52.18 8.85
C GLU A 316 18.98 -51.05 9.43
N ALA A 317 18.86 -51.01 10.76
CA ALA A 317 18.13 -49.95 11.47
C ALA A 317 18.74 -48.56 11.22
N GLY A 318 20.07 -48.45 11.31
CA GLY A 318 20.75 -47.19 11.06
C GLY A 318 20.63 -46.69 9.64
N VAL A 319 20.66 -47.56 8.61
CA VAL A 319 20.41 -47.17 7.23
C VAL A 319 19.00 -46.61 7.02
N VAL A 320 17.98 -47.28 7.61
CA VAL A 320 16.57 -46.80 7.53
C VAL A 320 16.41 -45.50 8.28
N SER A 321 16.95 -45.37 9.50
CA SER A 321 16.85 -44.16 10.30
C SER A 321 17.45 -42.93 9.60
N MET A 322 18.64 -43.08 8.98
CA MET A 322 19.25 -42.01 8.22
C MET A 322 18.49 -41.69 6.90
N ARG A 323 17.97 -42.72 6.24
CA ARG A 323 17.24 -42.58 4.99
C ARG A 323 15.97 -41.76 5.13
N PHE A 324 15.24 -41.99 6.22
CA PHE A 324 13.97 -41.33 6.50
C PHE A 324 14.09 -40.17 7.50
N GLY A 325 15.29 -39.89 8.00
CA GLY A 325 15.54 -38.79 8.94
C GLY A 325 14.89 -38.99 10.31
N LEU A 326 14.78 -40.25 10.80
CA LEU A 326 14.12 -40.57 12.06
C LEU A 326 14.91 -40.08 13.28
N THR A 327 16.22 -39.77 13.13
CA THR A 327 17.10 -39.33 14.22
C THR A 327 17.24 -37.80 14.27
N ASP A 328 17.50 -37.19 13.12
CA ASP A 328 17.83 -35.76 13.01
C ASP A 328 16.78 -34.96 12.21
N GLY A 329 15.67 -35.58 11.81
CA GLY A 329 14.61 -34.95 11.00
C GLY A 329 15.01 -34.70 9.54
N GLN A 330 16.25 -35.03 9.14
CA GLN A 330 16.77 -34.76 7.81
C GLN A 330 16.99 -36.08 7.03
N PRO A 331 16.20 -36.36 5.97
CA PRO A 331 16.39 -37.55 5.14
C PRO A 331 17.69 -37.45 4.34
N LYS A 332 18.57 -38.49 4.48
CA LYS A 332 19.86 -38.55 3.77
C LYS A 332 19.79 -39.32 2.47
N THR A 333 20.62 -38.92 1.51
CA THR A 333 20.77 -39.64 0.24
C THR A 333 21.56 -40.94 0.40
N LEU A 334 21.35 -41.90 -0.53
CA LEU A 334 22.08 -43.17 -0.51
C LEU A 334 23.59 -43.00 -0.60
N ASP A 335 24.07 -41.95 -1.25
CA ASP A 335 25.49 -41.63 -1.38
C ASP A 335 26.09 -41.13 -0.05
N GLU A 336 25.35 -40.31 0.69
CA GLU A 336 25.73 -39.80 1.99
C GLU A 336 25.77 -40.93 3.01
N ILE A 337 24.73 -41.78 3.03
CA ILE A 337 24.69 -42.98 3.88
C ILE A 337 25.86 -43.92 3.54
N GLY A 338 26.16 -44.10 2.23
CA GLY A 338 27.27 -44.88 1.76
C GLY A 338 28.63 -44.39 2.28
N LYS A 339 28.82 -43.07 2.34
CA LYS A 339 30.03 -42.45 2.91
C LYS A 339 30.17 -42.74 4.42
N VAL A 340 29.06 -42.69 5.19
CA VAL A 340 29.06 -42.94 6.64
C VAL A 340 29.43 -44.39 6.93
N TYR A 341 28.88 -45.34 6.17
CA TYR A 341 29.14 -46.78 6.40
C TYR A 341 30.34 -47.34 5.62
N GLY A 342 31.00 -46.54 4.79
CA GLY A 342 32.16 -46.98 4.01
C GLY A 342 31.81 -48.00 2.92
N VAL A 343 30.61 -47.92 2.32
CA VAL A 343 30.13 -48.87 1.31
C VAL A 343 29.56 -48.12 0.09
N THR A 344 29.46 -48.83 -1.03
CA THR A 344 28.95 -48.26 -2.28
C THR A 344 27.45 -47.98 -2.19
N ARG A 345 26.99 -46.99 -2.92
CA ARG A 345 25.55 -46.59 -3.06
C ARG A 345 24.65 -47.80 -3.36
N GLU A 346 25.08 -48.67 -4.25
CA GLU A 346 24.32 -49.85 -4.66
C GLU A 346 24.17 -50.85 -3.48
N ARG A 347 25.20 -50.95 -2.63
CA ARG A 347 25.12 -51.79 -1.43
C ARG A 347 24.13 -51.22 -0.41
N ILE A 348 24.06 -49.92 -0.22
CA ILE A 348 23.05 -49.28 0.64
C ILE A 348 21.66 -49.53 0.08
N ARG A 349 21.45 -49.38 -1.27
CA ARG A 349 20.16 -49.69 -1.92
C ARG A 349 19.69 -51.11 -1.71
N GLN A 350 20.62 -52.07 -1.77
CA GLN A 350 20.32 -53.50 -1.49
C GLN A 350 19.90 -53.72 -0.03
N ILE A 351 20.61 -53.06 0.92
CA ILE A 351 20.29 -53.13 2.35
C ILE A 351 18.90 -52.53 2.57
N GLU A 352 18.62 -51.31 2.08
CA GLU A 352 17.33 -50.66 2.17
C GLU A 352 16.19 -51.54 1.64
N SER A 353 16.31 -52.07 0.42
CA SER A 353 15.30 -52.94 -0.20
C SER A 353 15.03 -54.20 0.63
N LYS A 354 16.08 -54.84 1.12
CA LYS A 354 15.97 -56.03 1.94
C LYS A 354 15.33 -55.71 3.30
N THR A 355 15.69 -54.61 3.92
CA THR A 355 15.15 -54.15 5.19
C THR A 355 13.69 -53.79 5.08
N MET A 356 13.32 -53.03 4.01
CA MET A 356 11.92 -52.72 3.75
C MET A 356 11.05 -53.95 3.50
N SER A 357 11.59 -54.99 2.85
CA SER A 357 10.93 -56.27 2.71
C SER A 357 10.73 -57.00 4.05
N LYS A 358 11.70 -56.91 4.94
CA LYS A 358 11.59 -57.46 6.30
C LYS A 358 10.54 -56.70 7.15
N LEU A 359 10.48 -55.38 7.06
CA LEU A 359 9.49 -54.53 7.75
C LEU A 359 8.08 -54.76 7.27
N ARG A 360 7.87 -55.03 5.97
CA ARG A 360 6.57 -55.36 5.39
C ARG A 360 6.01 -56.73 5.83
N HIS A 361 6.85 -57.58 6.44
CA HIS A 361 6.37 -58.87 6.90
C HIS A 361 5.28 -58.74 7.98
N PRO A 362 4.16 -59.50 7.91
CA PRO A 362 3.01 -59.35 8.82
C PRO A 362 3.37 -59.33 10.30
N SER A 363 4.38 -60.12 10.73
CA SER A 363 4.82 -60.19 12.12
C SER A 363 5.39 -58.86 12.68
N ARG A 364 5.72 -57.90 11.82
CA ARG A 364 6.23 -56.57 12.19
C ARG A 364 5.32 -55.44 11.81
N SER A 365 4.68 -55.54 10.65
CA SER A 365 3.79 -54.53 10.13
C SER A 365 2.44 -54.48 10.82
N GLN A 366 1.98 -55.56 11.40
CA GLN A 366 0.65 -55.64 12.02
C GLN A 366 0.52 -54.69 13.21
N VAL A 367 1.58 -54.54 14.04
CA VAL A 367 1.55 -53.65 15.19
C VAL A 367 1.44 -52.17 14.79
N LEU A 368 2.04 -51.78 13.65
CA LEU A 368 1.97 -50.41 13.14
C LEU A 368 0.71 -50.12 12.36
N ARG A 369 -0.03 -51.15 11.96
CA ARG A 369 -1.24 -51.02 11.11
C ARG A 369 -2.39 -50.34 11.83
N ASP A 370 -2.50 -50.57 13.15
CA ASP A 370 -3.57 -50.00 13.98
C ASP A 370 -3.46 -48.45 14.12
N TYR A 371 -2.33 -47.88 13.71
CA TYR A 371 -2.11 -46.41 13.69
C TYR A 371 -2.26 -45.77 12.32
N LEU A 372 -2.57 -46.53 11.27
CA LEU A 372 -2.74 -46.08 9.89
C LEU A 372 -4.19 -45.90 9.46
N ASP A 373 -5.11 -46.46 10.23
CA ASP A 373 -6.54 -46.31 10.11
C ASP A 373 -7.03 -45.23 11.08
#